data_fdc8387ca304c40b909877f707a7c39d
#
_entry.id   fdc8387ca304c40b909877f707a7c39d
#
_cell.length_a   1.000
_cell.length_b   1.000
_cell.length_c   1.000
_cell.angle_alpha   90.00
_cell.angle_beta   90.00
_cell.angle_gamma   90.00
#
_symmetry.space_group_name_H-M   'P 1'
#
loop_
_entity.id
_entity.type
_entity.pdbx_description
1 polymer ?
#
loop_
_entity_poly.entity_id
_entity_poly.type
_entity_poly.pdbx_seq_one_letter_code
_entity_poly.pdbx_strand_id
1 'polypeptide(L)'
;MSSRWILHHNSFGDTVAAMKPMTDATTTVGEIRERVLAFARERDWEQFHSPKNLSMALAAESGELMEHFLWSESKTSAATLADPKKRGAIEDELADVVIYALEFANIGGIDLAKAIESKLAQNAAKYPVEKAKGRSDKYTEL
;
A
#
# COMPACT_ATOMS: atom_id res chain seq x y z
N MET A 1 -1.88 12.40 -16.82
CA MET A 1 -2.61 11.32 -17.51
C MET A 1 -2.95 10.31 -16.44
N SER A 2 -4.19 10.31 -16.00
CA SER A 2 -4.67 9.47 -14.90
C SER A 2 -4.50 7.99 -15.27
N SER A 3 -3.86 7.22 -14.39
CA SER A 3 -3.64 5.76 -14.53
C SER A 3 -4.95 4.98 -14.37
N ARG A 4 -5.98 5.37 -15.10
CA ARG A 4 -7.32 4.74 -15.14
C ARG A 4 -7.31 3.37 -15.84
N TRP A 5 -6.37 2.48 -15.47
CA TRP A 5 -6.29 1.16 -16.09
C TRP A 5 -7.09 0.09 -15.36
N ILE A 6 -7.65 0.36 -14.18
CA ILE A 6 -8.22 -0.69 -13.32
C ILE A 6 -9.69 -0.50 -12.97
N LEU A 7 -10.27 0.68 -13.12
CA LEU A 7 -11.67 0.92 -12.73
C LEU A 7 -12.56 1.36 -13.89
N HIS A 8 -12.77 0.51 -14.91
CA HIS A 8 -14.02 0.56 -15.63
C HIS A 8 -15.10 -0.18 -14.81
N HIS A 9 -15.94 0.62 -14.20
CA HIS A 9 -17.21 0.18 -13.64
C HIS A 9 -17.93 -0.75 -14.60
N ASN A 10 -18.00 -2.06 -14.27
CA ASN A 10 -19.22 -2.82 -14.45
C ASN A 10 -19.14 -4.19 -13.74
N SER A 11 -20.17 -4.44 -12.98
CA SER A 11 -20.54 -5.69 -12.30
C SER A 11 -19.49 -6.23 -11.32
N PHE A 12 -19.49 -5.71 -10.12
CA PHE A 12 -19.12 -6.48 -8.93
C PHE A 12 -20.14 -7.63 -8.80
N GLY A 13 -19.91 -8.69 -9.58
CA GLY A 13 -20.71 -9.90 -9.51
C GLY A 13 -20.34 -10.69 -8.27
N ASP A 14 -21.30 -10.92 -7.44
CA ASP A 14 -21.59 -11.99 -6.48
C ASP A 14 -20.47 -12.56 -5.56
N THR A 15 -19.20 -12.57 -5.92
CA THR A 15 -18.15 -13.23 -5.12
C THR A 15 -17.60 -12.32 -4.01
N VAL A 16 -17.44 -11.03 -4.27
CA VAL A 16 -16.97 -10.06 -3.26
C VAL A 16 -18.08 -9.72 -2.25
N ALA A 17 -19.36 -9.72 -2.67
CA ALA A 17 -20.52 -9.44 -1.81
C ALA A 17 -20.74 -10.49 -0.70
N ALA A 18 -20.21 -11.70 -0.84
CA ALA A 18 -20.30 -12.78 0.15
C ALA A 18 -19.11 -12.82 1.14
N MET A 19 -18.12 -11.94 0.98
CA MET A 19 -16.92 -11.95 1.83
C MET A 19 -17.16 -11.21 3.15
N LYS A 20 -16.70 -11.80 4.25
CA LYS A 20 -16.72 -11.17 5.58
C LYS A 20 -16.05 -9.78 5.50
N PRO A 21 -16.65 -8.72 6.08
CA PRO A 21 -16.01 -7.41 6.17
C PRO A 21 -14.61 -7.50 6.79
N MET A 22 -13.67 -6.72 6.24
CA MET A 22 -12.30 -6.65 6.75
C MET A 22 -12.17 -5.48 7.72
N THR A 23 -11.38 -5.70 8.78
CA THR A 23 -10.91 -4.64 9.66
C THR A 23 -9.46 -4.95 10.07
N ASP A 24 -8.67 -3.94 10.36
CA ASP A 24 -7.29 -4.10 10.83
C ASP A 24 -7.19 -4.97 12.10
N ALA A 25 -8.23 -4.94 12.94
CA ALA A 25 -8.27 -5.70 14.18
C ALA A 25 -8.52 -7.21 13.99
N THR A 26 -9.09 -7.63 12.87
CA THR A 26 -9.61 -9.01 12.68
C THR A 26 -9.13 -9.69 11.41
N THR A 27 -8.42 -8.97 10.53
CA THR A 27 -7.98 -9.49 9.25
C THR A 27 -6.46 -9.56 9.22
N THR A 28 -5.92 -10.71 8.91
CA THR A 28 -4.47 -10.91 8.79
C THR A 28 -3.95 -10.43 7.43
N VAL A 29 -2.66 -10.10 7.36
CA VAL A 29 -1.99 -9.80 6.08
C VAL A 29 -2.15 -10.95 5.07
N GLY A 30 -2.12 -12.21 5.55
CA GLY A 30 -2.36 -13.39 4.72
C GLY A 30 -3.74 -13.38 4.07
N GLU A 31 -4.79 -13.10 4.85
CA GLU A 31 -6.16 -13.02 4.33
C GLU A 31 -6.35 -11.89 3.31
N ILE A 32 -5.71 -10.74 3.53
CA ILE A 32 -5.75 -9.64 2.55
C ILE A 32 -5.04 -10.07 1.25
N ARG A 33 -3.86 -10.66 1.35
CA ARG A 33 -3.11 -11.20 0.19
C ARG A 33 -3.91 -12.18 -0.62
N GLU A 34 -4.60 -13.11 0.03
CA GLU A 34 -5.46 -14.10 -0.65
C GLU A 34 -6.59 -13.41 -1.41
N ARG A 35 -7.22 -12.37 -0.85
CA ARG A 35 -8.28 -11.60 -1.51
C ARG A 35 -7.77 -10.82 -2.72
N VAL A 36 -6.62 -10.18 -2.61
CA VAL A 36 -5.97 -9.46 -3.72
C VAL A 36 -5.66 -10.43 -4.86
N LEU A 37 -5.09 -11.59 -4.54
CA LEU A 37 -4.77 -12.61 -5.52
C LEU A 37 -6.03 -13.19 -6.19
N ALA A 38 -7.08 -13.47 -5.40
CA ALA A 38 -8.36 -13.95 -5.93
C ALA A 38 -8.98 -12.93 -6.89
N PHE A 39 -8.96 -11.65 -6.54
CA PHE A 39 -9.45 -10.57 -7.39
C PHE A 39 -8.74 -10.51 -8.75
N ALA A 40 -7.41 -10.66 -8.75
CA ALA A 40 -6.60 -10.68 -9.97
C ALA A 40 -6.91 -11.93 -10.83
N ARG A 41 -7.02 -13.11 -10.20
CA ARG A 41 -7.32 -14.39 -10.86
C ARG A 41 -8.70 -14.42 -11.52
N GLU A 42 -9.71 -13.95 -10.84
CA GLU A 42 -11.09 -13.87 -11.39
C GLU A 42 -11.16 -13.06 -12.68
N ARG A 43 -10.19 -12.17 -12.93
CA ARG A 43 -10.09 -11.30 -14.10
C ARG A 43 -9.02 -11.73 -15.08
N ASP A 44 -8.35 -12.84 -14.83
CA ASP A 44 -7.22 -13.33 -15.62
C ASP A 44 -6.09 -12.27 -15.77
N TRP A 45 -5.87 -11.48 -14.71
CA TRP A 45 -4.88 -10.39 -14.72
C TRP A 45 -3.47 -10.83 -14.34
N GLU A 46 -3.29 -12.04 -13.80
CA GLU A 46 -1.96 -12.57 -13.47
C GLU A 46 -1.01 -12.51 -14.68
N GLN A 47 -1.53 -12.70 -15.90
CA GLN A 47 -0.74 -12.58 -17.13
C GLN A 47 -0.10 -11.20 -17.35
N PHE A 48 -0.65 -10.14 -16.75
CA PHE A 48 -0.15 -8.76 -16.82
C PHE A 48 0.68 -8.36 -15.60
N HIS A 49 0.65 -9.16 -14.53
CA HIS A 49 1.27 -8.88 -13.23
C HIS A 49 2.72 -9.36 -13.19
N SER A 50 3.57 -8.87 -14.11
CA SER A 50 5.01 -9.09 -13.99
C SER A 50 5.59 -8.24 -12.83
N PRO A 51 6.70 -8.65 -12.19
CA PRO A 51 7.35 -7.83 -11.16
C PRO A 51 7.67 -6.40 -11.63
N LYS A 52 8.06 -6.23 -12.90
CA LYS A 52 8.28 -4.92 -13.50
C LYS A 52 6.99 -4.10 -13.51
N ASN A 53 5.90 -4.65 -14.03
CA ASN A 53 4.63 -3.91 -14.16
C ASN A 53 4.06 -3.54 -12.78
N LEU A 54 4.10 -4.46 -11.82
CA LEU A 54 3.64 -4.21 -10.45
C LEU A 54 4.48 -3.15 -9.73
N SER A 55 5.82 -3.14 -9.94
CA SER A 55 6.67 -2.09 -9.35
C SER A 55 6.39 -0.71 -9.95
N MET A 56 6.06 -0.65 -11.26
CA MET A 56 5.68 0.60 -11.92
C MET A 56 4.30 1.08 -11.45
N ALA A 57 3.32 0.18 -11.31
CA ALA A 57 2.00 0.50 -10.78
C ALA A 57 2.11 1.03 -9.34
N LEU A 58 2.84 0.33 -8.47
CA LEU A 58 3.11 0.78 -7.10
C LEU A 58 3.71 2.19 -7.04
N ALA A 59 4.62 2.52 -7.95
CA ALA A 59 5.21 3.85 -8.03
C ALA A 59 4.21 4.90 -8.51
N ALA A 60 3.32 4.55 -9.46
CA ALA A 60 2.28 5.43 -9.95
C ALA A 60 1.28 5.78 -8.84
N GLU A 61 0.73 4.78 -8.13
CA GLU A 61 -0.21 5.02 -7.03
C GLU A 61 0.44 5.78 -5.86
N SER A 62 1.73 5.52 -5.60
CA SER A 62 2.48 6.33 -4.62
C SER A 62 2.58 7.79 -5.06
N GLY A 63 2.66 8.07 -6.36
CA GLY A 63 2.60 9.42 -6.93
C GLY A 63 1.22 10.05 -6.76
N GLU A 64 0.13 9.32 -7.03
CA GLU A 64 -1.25 9.77 -6.86
C GLU A 64 -1.55 10.09 -5.38
N LEU A 65 -1.11 9.24 -4.47
CA LEU A 65 -1.17 9.53 -3.03
C LEU A 65 -0.41 10.84 -2.67
N MET A 66 0.76 11.07 -3.25
CA MET A 66 1.56 12.30 -3.03
C MET A 66 0.86 13.53 -3.55
N GLU A 67 0.12 13.46 -4.66
CA GLU A 67 -0.58 14.60 -5.28
C GLU A 67 -1.55 15.29 -4.31
N HIS A 68 -2.18 14.54 -3.42
CA HIS A 68 -3.07 15.10 -2.39
C HIS A 68 -2.38 16.08 -1.44
N PHE A 69 -1.06 16.00 -1.31
CA PHE A 69 -0.26 16.78 -0.37
C PHE A 69 0.69 17.79 -1.03
N LEU A 70 0.80 17.83 -2.36
CA LEU A 70 1.77 18.65 -3.11
C LEU A 70 1.77 20.14 -2.67
N TRP A 71 0.60 20.66 -2.40
CA TRP A 71 0.43 22.08 -2.04
C TRP A 71 0.23 22.30 -0.54
N SER A 72 0.45 21.29 0.26
CA SER A 72 0.38 21.36 1.72
C SER A 72 1.77 21.55 2.31
N GLU A 73 1.91 22.46 3.27
CA GLU A 73 3.12 22.48 4.09
C GLU A 73 3.14 21.28 5.05
N SER A 74 4.32 20.75 5.38
CA SER A 74 4.46 19.59 6.28
C SER A 74 3.71 19.79 7.61
N LYS A 75 3.71 21.01 8.15
CA LYS A 75 3.01 21.35 9.41
C LYS A 75 1.49 21.30 9.30
N THR A 76 0.94 21.48 8.09
CA THR A 76 -0.52 21.53 7.84
C THR A 76 -1.04 20.30 7.11
N SER A 77 -0.17 19.38 6.69
CA SER A 77 -0.55 18.17 5.95
C SER A 77 -1.53 17.26 6.72
N ALA A 78 -1.44 17.24 8.04
CA ALA A 78 -2.41 16.52 8.88
C ALA A 78 -3.84 17.06 8.73
N ALA A 79 -4.01 18.37 8.50
CA ALA A 79 -5.33 18.97 8.23
C ALA A 79 -5.86 18.54 6.86
N THR A 80 -5.01 18.36 5.85
CA THR A 80 -5.39 17.81 4.54
C THR A 80 -5.92 16.40 4.70
N LEU A 81 -5.25 15.54 5.46
CA LEU A 81 -5.68 14.17 5.75
C LEU A 81 -6.99 14.13 6.56
N ALA A 82 -7.22 15.11 7.43
CA ALA A 82 -8.43 15.21 8.26
C ALA A 82 -9.62 15.81 7.52
N ASP A 83 -9.44 16.40 6.34
CA ASP A 83 -10.53 17.00 5.56
C ASP A 83 -11.49 15.90 5.05
N PRO A 84 -12.77 15.90 5.48
CA PRO A 84 -13.74 14.88 5.06
C PRO A 84 -13.95 14.81 3.54
N LYS A 85 -13.69 15.91 2.81
CA LYS A 85 -13.85 15.96 1.34
C LYS A 85 -12.70 15.28 0.61
N LYS A 86 -11.53 15.17 1.24
CA LYS A 86 -10.31 14.60 0.65
C LYS A 86 -10.01 13.20 1.17
N ARG A 87 -10.46 12.92 2.38
CA ARG A 87 -10.09 11.71 3.11
C ARG A 87 -10.38 10.43 2.32
N GLY A 88 -11.57 10.31 1.71
CA GLY A 88 -11.93 9.12 0.94
C GLY A 88 -10.96 8.86 -0.22
N ALA A 89 -10.65 9.89 -1.01
CA ALA A 89 -9.70 9.76 -2.11
C ALA A 89 -8.28 9.40 -1.61
N ILE A 90 -7.84 9.97 -0.49
CA ILE A 90 -6.53 9.61 0.11
C ILE A 90 -6.52 8.15 0.60
N GLU A 91 -7.62 7.68 1.16
CA GLU A 91 -7.77 6.28 1.60
C GLU A 91 -7.76 5.32 0.40
N ASP A 92 -8.37 5.70 -0.72
CA ASP A 92 -8.37 4.92 -1.96
C ASP A 92 -6.93 4.78 -2.52
N GLU A 93 -6.19 5.88 -2.66
CA GLU A 93 -4.80 5.82 -3.15
C GLU A 93 -3.87 5.04 -2.20
N LEU A 94 -4.04 5.20 -0.90
CA LEU A 94 -3.28 4.39 0.07
C LEU A 94 -3.62 2.90 -0.06
N ALA A 95 -4.89 2.56 -0.31
CA ALA A 95 -5.30 1.18 -0.52
C ALA A 95 -4.68 0.60 -1.79
N ASP A 96 -4.63 1.36 -2.89
CA ASP A 96 -4.02 0.92 -4.15
C ASP A 96 -2.51 0.70 -4.01
N VAL A 97 -1.79 1.57 -3.32
CA VAL A 97 -0.36 1.36 -2.97
C VAL A 97 -0.17 0.02 -2.23
N VAL A 98 -1.02 -0.27 -1.23
CA VAL A 98 -0.94 -1.51 -0.46
C VAL A 98 -1.32 -2.73 -1.30
N ILE A 99 -2.36 -2.64 -2.11
CA ILE A 99 -2.81 -3.73 -3.00
C ILE A 99 -1.68 -4.13 -3.96
N TYR A 100 -1.04 -3.18 -4.64
CA TYR A 100 0.09 -3.51 -5.54
C TYR A 100 1.31 -4.06 -4.81
N ALA A 101 1.59 -3.58 -3.58
CA ALA A 101 2.67 -4.14 -2.77
C ALA A 101 2.38 -5.60 -2.37
N LEU A 102 1.13 -5.91 -1.99
CA LEU A 102 0.71 -7.27 -1.65
C LEU A 102 0.71 -8.20 -2.86
N GLU A 103 0.27 -7.71 -4.02
CA GLU A 103 0.29 -8.49 -5.26
C GLU A 103 1.71 -8.74 -5.73
N PHE A 104 2.62 -7.78 -5.61
CA PHE A 104 4.05 -8.00 -5.84
C PHE A 104 4.60 -9.11 -4.94
N ALA A 105 4.22 -9.12 -3.66
CA ALA A 105 4.62 -10.17 -2.73
C ALA A 105 4.02 -11.54 -3.10
N ASN A 106 2.78 -11.57 -3.62
CA ASN A 106 2.13 -12.79 -4.11
C ASN A 106 2.90 -13.39 -5.29
N ILE A 107 3.13 -12.59 -6.34
CA ILE A 107 3.85 -13.04 -7.55
C ILE A 107 5.31 -13.42 -7.23
N GLY A 108 5.95 -12.68 -6.32
CA GLY A 108 7.33 -12.94 -5.88
C GLY A 108 7.49 -14.11 -4.89
N GLY A 109 6.40 -14.69 -4.39
CA GLY A 109 6.45 -15.71 -3.33
C GLY A 109 7.09 -15.19 -2.03
N ILE A 110 6.97 -13.89 -1.76
CA ILE A 110 7.61 -13.23 -0.61
C ILE A 110 6.71 -13.38 0.62
N ASP A 111 7.26 -13.91 1.70
CA ASP A 111 6.65 -13.80 3.03
C ASP A 111 6.85 -12.37 3.56
N LEU A 112 5.81 -11.54 3.36
CA LEU A 112 5.90 -10.12 3.65
C LEU A 112 6.06 -9.83 5.15
N ALA A 113 5.38 -10.57 6.02
CA ALA A 113 5.50 -10.40 7.46
C ALA A 113 6.94 -10.67 7.93
N LYS A 114 7.53 -11.75 7.46
CA LYS A 114 8.93 -12.11 7.75
C LYS A 114 9.92 -11.09 7.17
N ALA A 115 9.66 -10.60 5.96
CA ALA A 115 10.49 -9.56 5.34
C ALA A 115 10.45 -8.25 6.14
N ILE A 116 9.27 -7.83 6.61
CA ILE A 116 9.09 -6.65 7.45
C ILE A 116 9.80 -6.84 8.80
N GLU A 117 9.63 -7.98 9.47
CA GLU A 117 10.30 -8.28 10.75
C GLU A 117 11.82 -8.17 10.61
N SER A 118 12.38 -8.83 9.59
CA SER A 118 13.82 -8.77 9.29
C SER A 118 14.28 -7.33 9.03
N LYS A 119 13.48 -6.55 8.27
CA LYS A 119 13.83 -5.16 7.97
C LYS A 119 13.77 -4.26 9.20
N LEU A 120 12.80 -4.46 10.07
CA LEU A 120 12.71 -3.73 11.35
C LEU A 120 13.91 -4.02 12.24
N ALA A 121 14.35 -5.28 12.35
CA ALA A 121 15.55 -5.64 13.09
C ALA A 121 16.81 -4.95 12.54
N GLN A 122 16.97 -4.91 11.20
CA GLN A 122 18.08 -4.19 10.56
C GLN A 122 18.01 -2.68 10.83
N ASN A 123 16.83 -2.09 10.81
CA ASN A 123 16.64 -0.67 11.08
C ASN A 123 16.91 -0.35 12.56
N ALA A 124 16.47 -1.18 13.49
CA ALA A 124 16.77 -1.02 14.92
C ALA A 124 18.28 -1.04 15.20
N ALA A 125 19.03 -1.91 14.50
CA ALA A 125 20.49 -1.92 14.61
C ALA A 125 21.16 -0.66 14.02
N LYS A 126 20.59 -0.07 12.94
CA LYS A 126 21.11 1.17 12.32
C LYS A 126 20.75 2.42 13.11
N TYR A 127 19.62 2.42 13.80
CA TYR A 127 19.07 3.55 14.55
C TYR A 127 18.84 3.18 16.02
N PRO A 128 19.91 2.98 16.83
CA PRO A 128 19.78 2.71 18.26
C PRO A 128 18.98 3.82 18.94
N VAL A 129 18.08 3.45 19.84
CA VAL A 129 17.12 4.39 20.47
C VAL A 129 17.86 5.54 21.15
N GLU A 130 18.95 5.27 21.83
CA GLU A 130 19.74 6.25 22.57
C GLU A 130 20.38 7.32 21.68
N LYS A 131 20.58 7.03 20.38
CA LYS A 131 21.16 7.96 19.41
C LYS A 131 20.11 8.61 18.52
N ALA A 132 19.06 7.87 18.14
CA ALA A 132 18.10 8.28 17.13
C ALA A 132 16.87 9.01 17.70
N LYS A 133 16.58 8.87 19.01
CA LYS A 133 15.38 9.43 19.63
C LYS A 133 15.31 10.95 19.47
N GLY A 134 14.20 11.42 18.83
CA GLY A 134 13.95 12.85 18.61
C GLY A 134 14.78 13.48 17.47
N ARG A 135 15.46 12.66 16.67
CA ARG A 135 16.28 13.09 15.52
C ARG A 135 15.77 12.46 14.23
N SER A 136 15.98 13.15 13.11
CA SER A 136 15.66 12.66 11.76
C SER A 136 16.90 12.51 10.88
N ASP A 137 18.09 12.50 11.50
CA ASP A 137 19.35 12.38 10.78
C ASP A 137 19.53 10.97 10.21
N LYS A 138 20.29 10.86 9.13
CA LYS A 138 20.66 9.57 8.58
C LYS A 138 21.56 8.82 9.55
N TYR A 139 21.45 7.49 9.61
CA TYR A 139 22.22 6.65 10.53
C TYR A 139 23.75 6.85 10.44
N THR A 140 24.26 7.34 9.30
CA THR A 140 25.67 7.70 9.12
C THR A 140 26.09 8.99 9.83
N GLU A 141 25.11 9.74 10.35
CA GLU A 141 25.28 11.06 10.99
C GLU A 141 24.91 11.03 12.50
N LEU A 142 24.57 9.85 13.02
CA LEU A 142 24.17 9.61 14.41
C LEU A 142 25.33 9.41 15.36
#